data_a7588100e6508c8d326d1dbed966e54c
#
_entry.id   a7588100e6508c8d326d1dbed966e54c
#
_cell.length_a   1.000
_cell.length_b   1.000
_cell.length_c   1.000
_cell.angle_alpha   90.00
_cell.angle_beta   90.00
_cell.angle_gamma   90.00
#
_symmetry.space_group_name_H-M   'P 1'
#
loop_
_entity.id
_entity.type
_entity.pdbx_description
1 polymer ?
#
loop_
_entity_poly.entity_id
_entity_poly.type
_entity_poly.pdbx_seq_one_letter_code
_entity_poly.pdbx_strand_id
1 'polypeptide(L)'
;RELNLPHPNWIPGCTRQGFGGEGSATGGKAAGEVDMYDLLRAALRERPEYIIVGEIRGAEAYVLFQAMATGHTTYSTFHADSIQSLVHRLENKPIEIPRVLIPALDGISIQIQTRVGGKRVRRNKAIVEIIGIDPHSHELLTNEAFRWDNTIDEYVFTGKSYIFEKIMMKANLNRVEIMDETKRRQLVIEWCLKKGIRDYKDFARVVAEYYVHPEDVMRQVYEDMQVGGKKRRRKVTERDMDLSRDEEEVDVGDFPPKVRQKYQKREAKEQAT
;
A
#
# COMPACT_ATOMS: atom_id res chain seq x y z
N ARG A 1 -12.86 -10.07 -14.30
CA ARG A 1 -14.14 -9.32 -14.21
C ARG A 1 -14.29 -8.59 -12.88
N GLU A 2 -13.55 -8.98 -11.86
CA GLU A 2 -13.61 -8.38 -10.51
C GLU A 2 -12.83 -7.06 -10.43
N LEU A 3 -11.79 -6.91 -11.25
CA LEU A 3 -11.03 -5.67 -11.36
C LEU A 3 -11.65 -4.79 -12.44
N ASN A 4 -12.13 -3.62 -12.02
CA ASN A 4 -12.68 -2.63 -12.93
C ASN A 4 -12.46 -1.23 -12.34
N LEU A 5 -11.43 -0.54 -12.81
CA LEU A 5 -11.13 0.82 -12.39
C LEU A 5 -11.66 1.82 -13.42
N PRO A 6 -12.31 2.90 -12.99
CA PRO A 6 -12.81 3.95 -13.87
C PRO A 6 -11.68 4.90 -14.28
N HIS A 7 -10.62 4.35 -14.86
CA HIS A 7 -9.46 5.10 -15.33
C HIS A 7 -9.38 5.05 -16.85
N PRO A 8 -9.09 6.16 -17.56
CA PRO A 8 -9.07 6.21 -19.02
C PRO A 8 -8.03 5.27 -19.65
N ASN A 9 -6.91 5.01 -18.95
CA ASN A 9 -5.85 4.12 -19.40
C ASN A 9 -5.94 2.72 -18.76
N TRP A 10 -7.13 2.29 -18.38
CA TRP A 10 -7.36 0.96 -17.85
C TRP A 10 -7.37 -0.10 -18.95
N ILE A 11 -6.43 -1.06 -18.89
CA ILE A 11 -6.33 -2.19 -19.84
C ILE A 11 -6.68 -3.47 -19.09
N PRO A 12 -7.89 -4.03 -19.27
CA PRO A 12 -8.29 -5.28 -18.62
C PRO A 12 -7.70 -6.48 -19.36
N GLY A 13 -7.03 -7.39 -18.63
CA GLY A 13 -6.60 -8.70 -19.11
C GLY A 13 -7.47 -9.81 -18.52
N CYS A 14 -7.78 -10.81 -19.30
CA CYS A 14 -8.47 -12.02 -18.84
C CYS A 14 -7.74 -13.28 -19.33
N THR A 15 -7.61 -14.26 -18.45
CA THR A 15 -7.13 -15.60 -18.82
C THR A 15 -8.15 -16.30 -19.74
N ARG A 16 -7.66 -17.14 -20.62
CA ARG A 16 -8.48 -17.92 -21.53
C ARG A 16 -8.06 -19.38 -21.46
N GLN A 17 -9.02 -20.27 -21.29
CA GLN A 17 -8.79 -21.70 -21.42
C GLN A 17 -8.51 -22.06 -22.89
N GLY A 18 -7.63 -23.03 -23.11
CA GLY A 18 -7.31 -23.51 -24.43
C GLY A 18 -8.43 -24.31 -25.10
N PHE A 19 -8.32 -24.50 -26.41
CA PHE A 19 -9.23 -25.34 -27.19
C PHE A 19 -8.72 -26.78 -27.19
N GLY A 20 -9.58 -27.73 -26.84
CA GLY A 20 -9.26 -29.16 -26.80
C GLY A 20 -9.38 -29.70 -25.36
N GLY A 21 -10.04 -30.88 -25.27
CA GLY A 21 -10.30 -31.53 -23.98
C GLY A 21 -9.01 -31.82 -23.20
N GLU A 22 -9.22 -32.16 -21.94
CA GLU A 22 -8.25 -32.43 -20.88
C GLU A 22 -6.86 -32.89 -21.37
N GLY A 23 -5.88 -32.02 -21.10
CA GLY A 23 -4.47 -32.39 -21.03
C GLY A 23 -3.86 -33.09 -22.22
N SER A 24 -3.12 -32.36 -23.03
CA SER A 24 -2.08 -33.01 -23.82
C SER A 24 -1.25 -33.92 -22.90
N ALA A 25 -1.15 -35.20 -23.21
CA ALA A 25 -0.39 -36.20 -22.45
C ALA A 25 1.11 -35.85 -22.27
N THR A 26 1.55 -34.71 -22.77
CA THR A 26 2.91 -34.17 -22.74
C THR A 26 3.08 -32.94 -21.81
N GLY A 27 2.07 -32.55 -21.00
CA GLY A 27 2.22 -31.48 -20.00
C GLY A 27 2.35 -30.06 -20.58
N GLY A 28 2.06 -29.84 -21.86
CA GLY A 28 2.09 -28.52 -22.51
C GLY A 28 0.75 -27.77 -22.38
N LYS A 29 0.78 -26.45 -22.54
CA LYS A 29 -0.43 -25.64 -22.63
C LYS A 29 -1.30 -26.07 -23.81
N ALA A 30 -2.62 -26.02 -23.61
CA ALA A 30 -3.58 -26.28 -24.69
C ALA A 30 -3.50 -25.17 -25.76
N ALA A 31 -3.84 -25.54 -27.01
CA ALA A 31 -3.81 -24.56 -28.09
C ALA A 31 -4.72 -23.36 -27.79
N GLY A 32 -4.16 -22.16 -27.86
CA GLY A 32 -4.89 -20.92 -27.56
C GLY A 32 -5.11 -20.62 -26.08
N GLU A 33 -4.51 -21.38 -25.18
CA GLU A 33 -4.51 -21.10 -23.75
C GLU A 33 -3.68 -19.85 -23.45
N VAL A 34 -4.25 -18.93 -22.65
CA VAL A 34 -3.57 -17.74 -22.13
C VAL A 34 -3.75 -17.73 -20.62
N ASP A 35 -2.68 -17.99 -19.89
CA ASP A 35 -2.70 -17.97 -18.43
C ASP A 35 -2.27 -16.61 -17.86
N MET A 36 -2.27 -16.48 -16.53
CA MET A 36 -1.89 -15.25 -15.83
C MET A 36 -0.41 -14.92 -16.05
N TYR A 37 0.44 -15.92 -16.17
CA TYR A 37 1.86 -15.73 -16.43
C TYR A 37 2.11 -15.07 -17.79
N ASP A 38 1.39 -15.51 -18.84
CA ASP A 38 1.46 -14.92 -20.17
C ASP A 38 1.01 -13.45 -20.17
N LEU A 39 -0.12 -13.17 -19.48
CA LEU A 39 -0.66 -11.82 -19.36
C LEU A 39 0.32 -10.89 -18.67
N LEU A 40 0.95 -11.30 -17.57
CA LEU A 40 1.94 -10.50 -16.87
C LEU A 40 3.18 -10.23 -17.72
N ARG A 41 3.67 -11.21 -18.45
CA ARG A 41 4.80 -11.02 -19.38
C ARG A 41 4.47 -10.07 -20.53
N ALA A 42 3.24 -10.11 -21.03
CA ALA A 42 2.77 -9.15 -22.03
C ALA A 42 2.68 -7.74 -21.43
N ALA A 43 2.05 -7.59 -20.25
CA ALA A 43 1.93 -6.33 -19.55
C ALA A 43 3.29 -5.65 -19.31
N LEU A 44 4.31 -6.39 -18.89
CA LEU A 44 5.66 -5.82 -18.70
C LEU A 44 6.27 -5.22 -19.98
N ARG A 45 5.88 -5.72 -21.16
CA ARG A 45 6.33 -5.18 -22.44
C ARG A 45 5.60 -3.89 -22.83
N GLU A 46 4.38 -3.70 -22.32
CA GLU A 46 3.59 -2.48 -22.51
C GLU A 46 4.07 -1.33 -21.62
N ARG A 47 4.99 -1.60 -20.65
CA ARG A 47 5.56 -0.66 -19.69
C ARG A 47 4.49 0.13 -18.90
N PRO A 48 3.53 -0.54 -18.25
CA PRO A 48 2.52 0.12 -17.47
C PRO A 48 3.15 0.74 -16.20
N GLU A 49 2.56 1.81 -15.68
CA GLU A 49 2.95 2.36 -14.37
C GLU A 49 2.45 1.46 -13.22
N TYR A 50 1.28 0.86 -13.42
CA TYR A 50 0.61 0.00 -12.41
C TYR A 50 0.25 -1.36 -13.00
N ILE A 51 0.55 -2.42 -12.26
CA ILE A 51 0.11 -3.78 -12.57
C ILE A 51 -0.78 -4.26 -11.42
N ILE A 52 -2.04 -4.56 -11.73
CA ILE A 52 -3.00 -5.02 -10.72
C ILE A 52 -3.44 -6.43 -11.06
N VAL A 53 -3.10 -7.38 -10.20
CA VAL A 53 -3.43 -8.80 -10.34
C VAL A 53 -4.52 -9.15 -9.35
N GLY A 54 -5.61 -9.75 -9.82
CA GLY A 54 -6.75 -10.10 -8.98
C GLY A 54 -6.34 -11.01 -7.82
N GLU A 55 -5.58 -12.05 -8.13
CA GLU A 55 -5.03 -12.98 -7.14
C GLU A 55 -3.80 -13.70 -7.70
N ILE A 56 -2.83 -13.96 -6.86
CA ILE A 56 -1.67 -14.81 -7.19
C ILE A 56 -1.78 -16.15 -6.48
N ARG A 57 -1.55 -17.25 -7.23
CA ARG A 57 -1.68 -18.62 -6.74
C ARG A 57 -0.55 -19.55 -7.19
N GLY A 58 0.19 -19.16 -8.21
CA GLY A 58 1.19 -20.03 -8.88
C GLY A 58 2.40 -19.26 -9.39
N ALA A 59 2.99 -19.75 -10.47
CA ALA A 59 4.25 -19.25 -11.03
C ALA A 59 4.20 -17.80 -11.51
N GLU A 60 3.02 -17.24 -11.78
CA GLU A 60 2.82 -15.82 -12.11
C GLU A 60 3.33 -14.89 -11.02
N ALA A 61 3.33 -15.33 -9.76
CA ALA A 61 3.86 -14.59 -8.64
C ALA A 61 5.33 -14.19 -8.85
N TYR A 62 6.14 -15.08 -9.43
CA TYR A 62 7.55 -14.78 -9.69
C TYR A 62 7.72 -13.59 -10.64
N VAL A 63 6.93 -13.55 -11.72
CA VAL A 63 6.95 -12.42 -12.68
C VAL A 63 6.51 -11.12 -12.00
N LEU A 64 5.50 -11.20 -11.11
CA LEU A 64 5.02 -10.04 -10.36
C LEU A 64 6.09 -9.50 -9.41
N PHE A 65 6.78 -10.38 -8.67
CA PHE A 65 7.88 -9.98 -7.79
C PHE A 65 9.08 -9.41 -8.56
N GLN A 66 9.39 -9.93 -9.75
CA GLN A 66 10.37 -9.31 -10.63
C GLN A 66 9.94 -7.91 -11.09
N ALA A 67 8.65 -7.71 -11.39
CA ALA A 67 8.12 -6.40 -11.74
C ALA A 67 8.28 -5.41 -10.57
N MET A 68 7.96 -5.81 -9.33
CA MET A 68 8.21 -5.01 -8.11
C MET A 68 9.67 -4.65 -7.98
N ALA A 69 10.57 -5.63 -8.10
CA ALA A 69 12.02 -5.43 -7.97
C ALA A 69 12.61 -4.48 -9.03
N THR A 70 11.97 -4.40 -10.21
CA THR A 70 12.37 -3.49 -11.31
C THR A 70 11.67 -2.14 -11.27
N GLY A 71 10.83 -1.88 -10.25
CA GLY A 71 10.25 -0.56 -9.96
C GLY A 71 8.83 -0.34 -10.47
N HIS A 72 8.15 -1.38 -10.95
CA HIS A 72 6.73 -1.27 -11.29
C HIS A 72 5.88 -1.26 -10.02
N THR A 73 4.92 -0.36 -9.94
CA THR A 73 3.94 -0.36 -8.86
C THR A 73 2.94 -1.50 -9.06
N THR A 74 2.86 -2.42 -8.10
CA THR A 74 2.00 -3.60 -8.24
C THR A 74 1.05 -3.76 -7.07
N TYR A 75 -0.13 -4.29 -7.36
CA TYR A 75 -1.12 -4.71 -6.37
C TYR A 75 -1.63 -6.10 -6.68
N SER A 76 -1.81 -6.90 -5.65
CA SER A 76 -2.46 -8.21 -5.80
C SER A 76 -3.14 -8.62 -4.51
N THR A 77 -4.01 -9.63 -4.58
CA THR A 77 -4.51 -10.31 -3.39
C THR A 77 -3.85 -11.67 -3.23
N PHE A 78 -3.84 -12.14 -2.00
CA PHE A 78 -3.27 -13.42 -1.63
C PHE A 78 -4.03 -14.02 -0.45
N HIS A 79 -4.30 -15.32 -0.47
CA HIS A 79 -4.92 -16.01 0.64
C HIS A 79 -3.88 -16.41 1.69
N ALA A 80 -3.77 -15.62 2.75
CA ALA A 80 -2.99 -15.94 3.94
C ALA A 80 -3.64 -15.26 5.16
N ASP A 81 -3.48 -15.84 6.33
CA ASP A 81 -4.02 -15.35 7.59
C ASP A 81 -2.99 -14.57 8.42
N SER A 82 -1.72 -14.70 8.07
CA SER A 82 -0.58 -14.12 8.78
C SER A 82 0.59 -13.89 7.83
N ILE A 83 1.55 -13.07 8.26
CA ILE A 83 2.80 -12.83 7.52
C ILE A 83 3.59 -14.14 7.37
N GLN A 84 3.66 -14.93 8.43
CA GLN A 84 4.37 -16.22 8.40
C GLN A 84 3.76 -17.18 7.39
N SER A 85 2.43 -17.30 7.37
CA SER A 85 1.69 -18.12 6.41
C SER A 85 1.91 -17.61 4.98
N LEU A 86 1.90 -16.28 4.77
CA LEU A 86 2.20 -15.67 3.48
C LEU A 86 3.59 -16.05 2.99
N VAL A 87 4.61 -15.81 3.81
CA VAL A 87 6.01 -16.09 3.47
C VAL A 87 6.21 -17.58 3.17
N HIS A 88 5.69 -18.44 4.04
CA HIS A 88 5.79 -19.89 3.83
C HIS A 88 5.17 -20.32 2.50
N ARG A 89 4.02 -19.78 2.12
CA ARG A 89 3.38 -20.10 0.84
C ARG A 89 4.10 -19.50 -0.37
N LEU A 90 4.67 -18.31 -0.23
CA LEU A 90 5.47 -17.70 -1.29
C LEU A 90 6.75 -18.50 -1.59
N GLU A 91 7.41 -19.01 -0.55
CA GLU A 91 8.68 -19.75 -0.69
C GLU A 91 8.49 -21.19 -1.17
N ASN A 92 7.32 -21.78 -0.98
CA ASN A 92 7.05 -23.17 -1.31
C ASN A 92 6.26 -23.34 -2.62
N LYS A 93 6.26 -24.58 -3.14
CA LYS A 93 5.44 -24.95 -4.30
C LYS A 93 3.96 -24.66 -4.07
N PRO A 94 3.26 -24.16 -5.09
CA PRO A 94 3.66 -24.01 -6.50
C PRO A 94 4.32 -22.66 -6.85
N ILE A 95 4.57 -21.77 -5.89
CA ILE A 95 4.96 -20.37 -6.11
C ILE A 95 6.49 -20.22 -6.22
N GLU A 96 7.23 -20.73 -5.23
CA GLU A 96 8.71 -20.81 -5.18
C GLU A 96 9.44 -19.46 -5.37
N ILE A 97 8.98 -18.40 -4.66
CA ILE A 97 9.68 -17.11 -4.66
C ILE A 97 10.94 -17.21 -3.80
N PRO A 98 12.12 -16.90 -4.34
CA PRO A 98 13.32 -16.77 -3.51
C PRO A 98 13.15 -15.72 -2.43
N ARG A 99 13.55 -16.03 -1.19
CA ARG A 99 13.42 -15.11 -0.03
C ARG A 99 13.99 -13.73 -0.30
N VAL A 100 15.09 -13.66 -1.05
CA VAL A 100 15.75 -12.40 -1.43
C VAL A 100 14.87 -11.46 -2.25
N LEU A 101 13.82 -11.95 -2.90
CA LEU A 101 12.87 -11.13 -3.66
C LEU A 101 11.68 -10.63 -2.81
N ILE A 102 11.41 -11.26 -1.66
CA ILE A 102 10.26 -10.88 -0.82
C ILE A 102 10.32 -9.40 -0.39
N PRO A 103 11.47 -8.80 -0.06
CA PRO A 103 11.56 -7.37 0.27
C PRO A 103 11.25 -6.40 -0.88
N ALA A 104 11.01 -6.90 -2.10
CA ALA A 104 10.45 -6.06 -3.16
C ALA A 104 8.97 -5.71 -2.90
N LEU A 105 8.29 -6.48 -2.05
CA LEU A 105 6.95 -6.18 -1.55
C LEU A 105 7.05 -5.18 -0.40
N ASP A 106 6.54 -3.96 -0.61
CA ASP A 106 6.63 -2.88 0.37
C ASP A 106 5.68 -3.06 1.55
N GLY A 107 4.44 -3.49 1.31
CA GLY A 107 3.44 -3.53 2.35
C GLY A 107 2.34 -4.57 2.13
N ILE A 108 1.77 -5.03 3.24
CA ILE A 108 0.74 -6.06 3.31
C ILE A 108 -0.42 -5.55 4.13
N SER A 109 -1.61 -5.53 3.53
CA SER A 109 -2.86 -5.20 4.20
C SER A 109 -3.59 -6.49 4.57
N ILE A 110 -3.65 -6.83 5.86
CA ILE A 110 -4.27 -8.07 6.35
C ILE A 110 -5.75 -7.81 6.59
N GLN A 111 -6.59 -8.42 5.75
CA GLN A 111 -8.05 -8.28 5.83
C GLN A 111 -8.67 -9.43 6.63
N ILE A 112 -9.59 -9.10 7.55
CA ILE A 112 -10.32 -10.10 8.32
C ILE A 112 -11.83 -9.87 8.27
N GLN A 113 -12.56 -10.96 8.40
CA GLN A 113 -13.98 -10.93 8.71
C GLN A 113 -14.18 -11.31 10.19
N THR A 114 -14.87 -10.46 10.93
CA THR A 114 -15.06 -10.61 12.37
C THR A 114 -16.45 -10.13 12.80
N ARG A 115 -16.69 -10.07 14.10
CA ARG A 115 -17.92 -9.52 14.69
C ARG A 115 -17.58 -8.36 15.61
N VAL A 116 -18.28 -7.24 15.43
CA VAL A 116 -18.24 -6.09 16.33
C VAL A 116 -19.67 -5.77 16.76
N GLY A 117 -19.93 -5.66 18.05
CA GLY A 117 -21.28 -5.44 18.56
C GLY A 117 -22.31 -6.48 18.07
N GLY A 118 -21.90 -7.75 17.91
CA GLY A 118 -22.75 -8.83 17.40
C GLY A 118 -22.94 -8.86 15.87
N LYS A 119 -22.57 -7.83 15.15
CA LYS A 119 -22.71 -7.72 13.69
C LYS A 119 -21.46 -8.25 12.96
N ARG A 120 -21.63 -8.96 11.86
CA ARG A 120 -20.52 -9.35 10.98
C ARG A 120 -19.98 -8.11 10.27
N VAL A 121 -18.67 -7.90 10.37
CA VAL A 121 -17.97 -6.79 9.74
C VAL A 121 -16.68 -7.27 9.10
N ARG A 122 -16.18 -6.49 8.14
CA ARG A 122 -14.84 -6.65 7.59
C ARG A 122 -13.97 -5.53 8.11
N ARG A 123 -12.73 -5.86 8.52
CA ARG A 123 -11.75 -4.90 9.01
C ARG A 123 -10.40 -5.20 8.42
N ASN A 124 -9.62 -4.16 8.22
CA ASN A 124 -8.19 -4.31 7.99
C ASN A 124 -7.53 -4.55 9.35
N LYS A 125 -7.04 -5.79 9.59
CA LYS A 125 -6.45 -6.15 10.89
C LYS A 125 -5.17 -5.38 11.15
N ALA A 126 -4.31 -5.27 10.12
CA ALA A 126 -3.05 -4.57 10.20
C ALA A 126 -2.55 -4.18 8.81
N ILE A 127 -1.74 -3.14 8.76
CA ILE A 127 -0.86 -2.83 7.64
C ILE A 127 0.56 -3.11 8.11
N VAL A 128 1.18 -4.11 7.51
CA VAL A 128 2.53 -4.55 7.83
C VAL A 128 3.46 -4.23 6.66
N GLU A 129 4.54 -3.55 6.95
CA GLU A 129 5.56 -3.16 5.99
C GLU A 129 6.71 -4.17 6.03
N ILE A 130 7.29 -4.50 4.88
CA ILE A 130 8.50 -5.31 4.78
C ILE A 130 9.69 -4.37 4.62
N ILE A 131 10.61 -4.42 5.60
CA ILE A 131 11.77 -3.54 5.64
C ILE A 131 12.94 -4.17 4.90
N GLY A 132 13.14 -5.47 5.07
CA GLY A 132 14.27 -6.19 4.50
C GLY A 132 14.44 -7.59 5.06
N ILE A 133 15.66 -8.10 4.98
CA ILE A 133 16.06 -9.39 5.54
C ILE A 133 17.21 -9.12 6.51
N ASP A 134 17.13 -9.68 7.71
CA ASP A 134 18.21 -9.65 8.67
C ASP A 134 19.42 -10.41 8.10
N PRO A 135 20.63 -9.80 8.07
CA PRO A 135 21.80 -10.41 7.46
C PRO A 135 22.35 -11.61 8.25
N HIS A 136 21.99 -11.76 9.53
CA HIS A 136 22.48 -12.83 10.39
C HIS A 136 21.50 -13.98 10.53
N SER A 137 20.24 -13.66 10.83
CA SER A 137 19.18 -14.68 11.00
C SER A 137 18.50 -15.07 9.70
N HIS A 138 18.67 -14.29 8.63
CA HIS A 138 17.94 -14.42 7.37
C HIS A 138 16.40 -14.32 7.53
N GLU A 139 15.92 -13.78 8.64
CA GLU A 139 14.50 -13.52 8.87
C GLU A 139 14.03 -12.22 8.19
N LEU A 140 12.75 -12.16 7.85
CA LEU A 140 12.16 -10.93 7.33
C LEU A 140 11.97 -9.93 8.46
N LEU A 141 12.51 -8.73 8.26
CA LEU A 141 12.26 -7.58 9.12
C LEU A 141 10.97 -6.91 8.67
N THR A 142 10.03 -6.79 9.60
CA THR A 142 8.71 -6.21 9.34
C THR A 142 8.38 -5.14 10.36
N ASN A 143 7.54 -4.18 9.95
CA ASN A 143 7.00 -3.14 10.81
C ASN A 143 5.46 -3.12 10.69
N GLU A 144 4.76 -3.25 11.80
CA GLU A 144 3.31 -3.05 11.82
C GLU A 144 3.02 -1.56 11.95
N ALA A 145 2.79 -0.88 10.81
CA ALA A 145 2.56 0.57 10.80
C ALA A 145 1.18 0.96 11.32
N PHE A 146 0.15 0.15 11.01
CA PHE A 146 -1.22 0.37 11.48
C PHE A 146 -1.80 -0.93 12.01
N ARG A 147 -2.54 -0.83 13.12
CA ARG A 147 -3.24 -1.94 13.76
C ARG A 147 -4.68 -1.55 14.09
N TRP A 148 -5.59 -2.49 13.89
CA TRP A 148 -6.96 -2.37 14.35
C TRP A 148 -7.06 -2.85 15.81
N ASP A 149 -7.57 -1.98 16.69
CA ASP A 149 -7.92 -2.33 18.04
C ASP A 149 -9.38 -2.84 18.07
N ASN A 150 -9.53 -4.13 18.32
CA ASN A 150 -10.84 -4.79 18.33
C ASN A 150 -11.70 -4.44 19.54
N THR A 151 -11.14 -3.85 20.58
CA THR A 151 -11.87 -3.51 21.82
C THR A 151 -12.69 -2.25 21.65
N ILE A 152 -12.16 -1.29 20.90
CA ILE A 152 -12.78 0.01 20.66
C ILE A 152 -13.21 0.23 19.19
N ASP A 153 -12.93 -0.76 18.32
CA ASP A 153 -13.18 -0.71 16.87
C ASP A 153 -12.51 0.49 16.17
N GLU A 154 -11.29 0.81 16.59
CA GLU A 154 -10.50 1.92 16.03
C GLU A 154 -9.16 1.45 15.46
N TYR A 155 -8.56 2.30 14.62
CA TYR A 155 -7.25 2.07 14.03
C TYR A 155 -6.19 2.90 14.73
N VAL A 156 -5.09 2.26 15.09
CA VAL A 156 -3.96 2.90 15.76
C VAL A 156 -2.76 2.93 14.81
N PHE A 157 -2.19 4.11 14.60
CA PHE A 157 -0.88 4.27 13.98
C PHE A 157 0.20 4.04 15.02
N THR A 158 1.17 3.19 14.75
CA THR A 158 2.23 2.81 15.71
C THR A 158 3.33 3.86 15.87
N GLY A 159 3.24 4.97 15.09
CA GLY A 159 4.19 6.08 15.12
C GLY A 159 5.31 6.00 14.09
N LYS A 160 5.56 4.81 13.51
CA LYS A 160 6.63 4.61 12.51
C LYS A 160 6.09 3.94 11.24
N SER A 161 6.49 4.46 10.08
CA SER A 161 6.21 3.86 8.77
C SER A 161 7.37 4.06 7.82
N TYR A 162 7.94 2.97 7.35
CA TYR A 162 9.01 2.97 6.36
C TYR A 162 8.51 3.34 4.96
N ILE A 163 7.24 3.05 4.66
CA ILE A 163 6.61 3.49 3.41
C ILE A 163 6.50 5.02 3.41
N PHE A 164 6.12 5.64 4.53
CA PHE A 164 6.10 7.10 4.64
C PHE A 164 7.49 7.69 4.44
N GLU A 165 8.52 7.08 5.02
CA GLU A 165 9.92 7.51 4.82
C GLU A 165 10.34 7.42 3.34
N LYS A 166 9.98 6.33 2.64
CA LYS A 166 10.20 6.21 1.19
C LYS A 166 9.48 7.30 0.40
N ILE A 167 8.23 7.63 0.76
CA ILE A 167 7.44 8.67 0.12
C ILE A 167 8.07 10.05 0.39
N MET A 168 8.42 10.35 1.63
CA MET A 168 9.08 11.60 2.01
C MET A 168 10.36 11.83 1.21
N MET A 169 11.21 10.80 1.09
CA MET A 169 12.43 10.89 0.29
C MET A 169 12.16 11.09 -1.20
N LYS A 170 11.16 10.38 -1.75
CA LYS A 170 10.82 10.45 -3.18
C LYS A 170 10.19 11.79 -3.56
N ALA A 171 9.29 12.30 -2.73
CA ALA A 171 8.53 13.52 -2.96
C ALA A 171 9.16 14.77 -2.32
N ASN A 172 10.30 14.61 -1.63
CA ASN A 172 10.97 15.68 -0.88
C ASN A 172 10.05 16.35 0.15
N LEU A 173 9.28 15.55 0.89
CA LEU A 173 8.39 15.97 1.96
C LEU A 173 9.06 15.78 3.32
N ASN A 174 8.72 16.63 4.29
CA ASN A 174 9.05 16.42 5.69
C ASN A 174 7.96 15.63 6.42
N ARG A 175 8.19 15.28 7.70
CA ARG A 175 7.25 14.48 8.50
C ARG A 175 5.91 15.17 8.71
N VAL A 176 5.91 16.49 8.89
CA VAL A 176 4.67 17.25 9.06
C VAL A 176 3.84 17.22 7.79
N GLU A 177 4.48 17.46 6.65
CA GLU A 177 3.81 17.47 5.35
C GLU A 177 3.19 16.11 4.98
N ILE A 178 3.87 14.98 5.24
CA ILE A 178 3.29 13.66 4.96
C ILE A 178 2.12 13.35 5.90
N MET A 179 2.18 13.76 7.16
CA MET A 179 1.09 13.57 8.11
C MET A 179 -0.11 14.45 7.77
N ASP A 180 0.12 15.70 7.37
CA ASP A 180 -0.93 16.61 6.90
C ASP A 180 -1.61 16.07 5.64
N GLU A 181 -0.84 15.59 4.67
CA GLU A 181 -1.40 14.99 3.46
C GLU A 181 -2.22 13.73 3.78
N THR A 182 -1.74 12.89 4.69
CA THR A 182 -2.48 11.72 5.15
C THR A 182 -3.81 12.13 5.81
N LYS A 183 -3.79 13.19 6.63
CA LYS A 183 -4.99 13.72 7.27
C LYS A 183 -5.98 14.33 6.27
N ARG A 184 -5.48 15.05 5.28
CA ARG A 184 -6.31 15.61 4.19
C ARG A 184 -7.03 14.49 3.43
N ARG A 185 -6.32 13.42 3.04
CA ARG A 185 -6.93 12.25 2.38
C ARG A 185 -7.96 11.57 3.25
N GLN A 186 -7.70 11.42 4.54
CA GLN A 186 -8.66 10.90 5.50
C GLN A 186 -9.95 11.74 5.50
N LEU A 187 -9.83 13.07 5.59
CA LEU A 187 -10.99 13.97 5.59
C LEU A 187 -11.80 13.89 4.30
N VAL A 188 -11.15 13.76 3.14
CA VAL A 188 -11.84 13.56 1.85
C VAL A 188 -12.66 12.27 1.88
N ILE A 189 -12.11 11.17 2.38
CA ILE A 189 -12.81 9.90 2.49
C ILE A 189 -14.00 9.99 3.45
N GLU A 190 -13.81 10.62 4.61
CA GLU A 190 -14.87 10.86 5.60
C GLU A 190 -15.99 11.75 5.02
N TRP A 191 -15.62 12.77 4.26
CA TRP A 191 -16.57 13.63 3.55
C TRP A 191 -17.38 12.85 2.50
N CYS A 192 -16.73 12.00 1.70
CA CYS A 192 -17.42 11.12 0.76
C CYS A 192 -18.42 10.22 1.47
N LEU A 193 -18.05 9.62 2.60
CA LEU A 193 -18.96 8.79 3.41
C LEU A 193 -20.16 9.60 3.92
N LYS A 194 -19.92 10.81 4.44
CA LYS A 194 -20.96 11.71 4.94
C LYS A 194 -21.92 12.16 3.84
N LYS A 195 -21.41 12.43 2.65
CA LYS A 195 -22.20 12.79 1.45
C LYS A 195 -22.91 11.60 0.82
N GLY A 196 -22.65 10.37 1.26
CA GLY A 196 -23.22 9.16 0.68
C GLY A 196 -22.65 8.80 -0.70
N ILE A 197 -21.47 9.32 -1.04
CA ILE A 197 -20.72 8.97 -2.26
C ILE A 197 -20.16 7.56 -2.08
N ARG A 198 -20.87 6.55 -2.61
CA ARG A 198 -20.53 5.14 -2.44
C ARG A 198 -20.31 4.42 -3.77
N ASP A 199 -20.78 5.00 -4.88
CA ASP A 199 -20.48 4.48 -6.21
C ASP A 199 -18.99 4.67 -6.51
N TYR A 200 -18.35 3.62 -7.03
CA TYR A 200 -16.91 3.62 -7.26
C TYR A 200 -16.46 4.64 -8.33
N LYS A 201 -17.34 4.95 -9.31
CA LYS A 201 -17.03 5.94 -10.34
C LYS A 201 -17.11 7.35 -9.80
N ASP A 202 -18.11 7.64 -8.96
CA ASP A 202 -18.24 8.93 -8.31
C ASP A 202 -17.12 9.17 -7.31
N PHE A 203 -16.74 8.15 -6.53
CA PHE A 203 -15.58 8.22 -5.65
C PHE A 203 -14.29 8.45 -6.43
N ALA A 204 -14.09 7.75 -7.54
CA ALA A 204 -12.91 7.93 -8.38
C ALA A 204 -12.82 9.35 -8.98
N ARG A 205 -13.96 9.99 -9.32
CA ARG A 205 -13.96 11.39 -9.75
C ARG A 205 -13.46 12.33 -8.65
N VAL A 206 -13.93 12.12 -7.42
CA VAL A 206 -13.44 12.91 -6.26
C VAL A 206 -11.94 12.72 -6.06
N VAL A 207 -11.46 11.47 -6.15
CA VAL A 207 -10.02 11.18 -6.03
C VAL A 207 -9.23 11.86 -7.15
N ALA A 208 -9.69 11.75 -8.40
CA ALA A 208 -9.03 12.40 -9.54
C ALA A 208 -8.99 13.92 -9.38
N GLU A 209 -10.11 14.54 -8.96
CA GLU A 209 -10.18 15.98 -8.71
C GLU A 209 -9.23 16.40 -7.59
N TYR A 210 -9.15 15.61 -6.51
CA TYR A 210 -8.22 15.88 -5.42
C TYR A 210 -6.75 15.86 -5.89
N TYR A 211 -6.39 14.96 -6.82
CA TYR A 211 -5.03 14.93 -7.37
C TYR A 211 -4.70 16.15 -8.25
N VAL A 212 -5.69 16.70 -8.96
CA VAL A 212 -5.50 17.83 -9.87
C VAL A 212 -5.64 19.18 -9.12
N HIS A 213 -6.68 19.29 -8.27
CA HIS A 213 -7.08 20.51 -7.57
C HIS A 213 -7.28 20.27 -6.06
N PRO A 214 -6.23 19.87 -5.31
CA PRO A 214 -6.36 19.46 -3.92
C PRO A 214 -6.94 20.56 -3.02
N GLU A 215 -6.60 21.85 -3.25
CA GLU A 215 -7.07 22.95 -2.44
C GLU A 215 -8.56 23.25 -2.64
N ASP A 216 -9.07 23.08 -3.86
CA ASP A 216 -10.48 23.32 -4.15
C ASP A 216 -11.36 22.22 -3.53
N VAL A 217 -10.93 20.96 -3.62
CA VAL A 217 -11.60 19.84 -2.95
C VAL A 217 -11.56 20.03 -1.44
N MET A 218 -10.40 20.37 -0.87
CA MET A 218 -10.29 20.58 0.58
C MET A 218 -11.16 21.76 1.06
N ARG A 219 -11.26 22.84 0.30
CA ARG A 219 -12.17 23.96 0.61
C ARG A 219 -13.60 23.47 0.74
N GLN A 220 -14.09 22.71 -0.24
CA GLN A 220 -15.43 22.12 -0.23
C GLN A 220 -15.62 21.16 0.95
N VAL A 221 -14.62 20.31 1.22
CA VAL A 221 -14.63 19.40 2.37
C VAL A 221 -14.80 20.18 3.68
N TYR A 222 -14.02 21.23 3.89
CA TYR A 222 -14.10 22.05 5.12
C TYR A 222 -15.43 22.77 5.26
N GLU A 223 -15.97 23.33 4.19
CA GLU A 223 -17.27 23.97 4.16
C GLU A 223 -18.40 22.99 4.52
N ASP A 224 -18.43 21.84 3.86
CA ASP A 224 -19.47 20.83 4.07
C ASP A 224 -19.38 20.10 5.41
N MET A 225 -18.16 19.90 5.92
CA MET A 225 -17.93 19.27 7.22
C MET A 225 -18.11 20.24 8.40
N GLN A 226 -18.32 21.53 8.12
CA GLN A 226 -18.32 22.60 9.13
C GLN A 226 -17.00 22.64 9.96
N VAL A 227 -15.94 22.11 9.42
CA VAL A 227 -14.60 22.14 10.01
C VAL A 227 -13.97 23.48 9.63
N GLY A 228 -14.41 24.58 10.23
CA GLY A 228 -13.89 25.91 9.89
C GLY A 228 -14.82 27.08 10.14
N GLY A 229 -16.06 26.81 10.56
CA GLY A 229 -17.01 27.86 10.94
C GLY A 229 -16.71 28.50 12.29
N LYS A 230 -15.57 29.11 12.41
CA LYS A 230 -15.15 30.30 13.19
C LYS A 230 -13.63 30.33 13.11
N LYS A 231 -13.06 31.38 12.53
CA LYS A 231 -11.66 31.75 12.71
C LYS A 231 -11.40 31.98 14.22
N ARG A 232 -11.28 30.90 14.97
CA ARG A 232 -10.48 30.91 16.18
C ARG A 232 -9.08 30.52 15.72
N ARG A 233 -8.20 31.52 15.65
CA ARG A 233 -6.78 31.31 15.92
C ARG A 233 -6.73 30.54 17.26
N ARG A 234 -6.83 29.22 17.21
CA ARG A 234 -6.44 28.39 18.33
C ARG A 234 -4.93 28.60 18.43
N LYS A 235 -4.54 29.38 19.44
CA LYS A 235 -3.14 29.35 19.87
C LYS A 235 -2.84 27.87 20.04
N VAL A 236 -1.85 27.40 19.29
CA VAL A 236 -1.24 26.08 19.48
C VAL A 236 -0.93 26.04 20.98
N THR A 237 -1.62 25.22 21.73
CA THR A 237 -1.36 25.09 23.15
C THR A 237 -0.12 24.21 23.29
N GLU A 238 0.65 24.42 24.35
CA GLU A 238 1.86 23.62 24.65
C GLU A 238 1.61 22.09 24.62
N ARG A 239 0.36 21.64 24.80
CA ARG A 239 -0.04 20.23 24.61
C ARG A 239 -0.01 19.74 23.18
N ASP A 240 -0.26 20.60 22.18
CA ASP A 240 -0.15 20.25 20.77
C ASP A 240 1.33 20.22 20.32
N MET A 241 2.22 20.83 21.11
CA MET A 241 3.69 20.76 20.92
C MET A 241 4.32 19.56 21.64
N ASP A 242 3.64 18.91 22.57
CA ASP A 242 4.20 17.78 23.32
C ASP A 242 4.29 16.48 22.49
N LEU A 243 3.55 16.42 21.38
CA LEU A 243 3.72 15.34 20.38
C LEU A 243 4.96 15.53 19.49
N SER A 244 5.61 16.71 19.57
CA SER A 244 6.88 16.98 18.87
C SER A 244 8.13 16.80 19.75
N ARG A 245 7.93 16.44 21.03
CA ARG A 245 9.02 16.26 21.99
C ARG A 245 9.54 14.83 22.15
N ASP A 246 8.86 13.85 21.55
CA ASP A 246 9.46 12.53 21.37
C ASP A 246 10.37 12.56 20.12
N GLU A 247 11.33 13.48 20.10
CA GLU A 247 12.56 13.33 19.32
C GLU A 247 13.39 12.20 19.95
N GLU A 248 12.89 10.98 19.86
CA GLU A 248 13.80 9.84 19.88
C GLU A 248 14.65 9.99 18.62
N GLU A 249 15.94 10.24 18.82
CA GLU A 249 16.95 10.17 17.78
C GLU A 249 16.67 8.93 16.93
N VAL A 250 16.31 9.14 15.68
CA VAL A 250 16.11 8.04 14.73
C VAL A 250 17.45 7.35 14.62
N ASP A 251 17.59 6.18 15.23
CA ASP A 251 18.80 5.37 15.09
C ASP A 251 18.93 4.94 13.61
N VAL A 252 19.69 5.72 12.86
CA VAL A 252 20.01 5.46 11.45
C VAL A 252 20.85 4.19 11.27
N GLY A 253 21.22 3.51 12.36
CA GLY A 253 21.98 2.26 12.35
C GLY A 253 21.31 1.16 11.53
N ASP A 254 19.98 1.09 11.52
CA ASP A 254 19.19 0.05 10.86
C ASP A 254 18.95 0.28 9.36
N PHE A 255 19.35 1.45 8.83
CA PHE A 255 19.17 1.74 7.41
C PHE A 255 20.28 1.17 6.52
N PRO A 256 19.95 0.75 5.28
CA PRO A 256 20.95 0.39 4.28
C PRO A 256 21.98 1.52 4.05
N PRO A 257 23.25 1.23 3.78
CA PRO A 257 24.34 2.22 3.75
C PRO A 257 24.09 3.44 2.86
N LYS A 258 23.42 3.26 1.71
CA LYS A 258 23.07 4.35 0.77
C LYS A 258 22.00 5.29 1.32
N VAL A 259 21.10 4.78 2.16
CA VAL A 259 20.03 5.54 2.80
C VAL A 259 20.61 6.33 3.97
N ARG A 260 21.47 5.70 4.78
CA ARG A 260 22.18 6.31 5.90
C ARG A 260 23.01 7.54 5.48
N GLN A 261 23.79 7.43 4.39
CA GLN A 261 24.57 8.56 3.86
C GLN A 261 23.73 9.75 3.41
N LYS A 262 22.52 9.48 2.90
CA LYS A 262 21.62 10.53 2.41
C LYS A 262 20.93 11.25 3.57
N TYR A 263 20.60 10.51 4.62
CA TYR A 263 20.01 11.04 5.86
C TYR A 263 21.02 11.97 6.58
N GLN A 264 22.25 11.51 6.78
CA GLN A 264 23.33 12.31 7.41
C GLN A 264 23.67 13.59 6.63
N LYS A 265 23.63 13.55 5.29
CA LYS A 265 23.81 14.75 4.45
C LYS A 265 22.67 15.75 4.57
N ARG A 266 21.46 15.31 4.91
CA ARG A 266 20.29 16.17 5.10
C ARG A 266 20.32 16.84 6.47
N GLU A 267 20.58 16.08 7.53
CA GLU A 267 20.74 16.64 8.88
C GLU A 267 21.86 17.69 8.94
N ALA A 268 22.99 17.40 8.30
CA ALA A 268 24.08 18.37 8.20
C ALA A 268 23.72 19.65 7.43
N LYS A 269 22.73 19.58 6.54
CA LYS A 269 22.24 20.73 5.77
C LYS A 269 21.20 21.54 6.55
N GLU A 270 20.38 20.89 7.35
CA GLU A 270 19.37 21.52 8.22
C GLU A 270 20.00 22.18 9.46
N GLN A 271 21.14 21.67 9.95
CA GLN A 271 21.91 22.28 11.02
C GLN A 271 22.78 23.49 10.58
N ALA A 272 22.92 23.69 9.27
CA ALA A 272 23.72 24.77 8.67
C ALA A 272 22.86 25.96 8.18
N THR A 273 21.52 25.90 8.35
CA THR A 273 20.56 26.96 8.02
C THR A 273 19.89 27.47 9.25
#